data_ad39998a06c21780a4bccae331d2f086
#
_entry.id   ad39998a06c21780a4bccae331d2f086
#
_cell.length_a   1.000
_cell.length_b   1.000
_cell.length_c   1.000
_cell.angle_alpha   90.00
_cell.angle_beta   90.00
_cell.angle_gamma   90.00
#
_symmetry.space_group_name_H-M   'P 1'
#
loop_
_entity.id
_entity.type
_entity.pdbx_description
1 polymer ?
#
loop_
_entity_poly.entity_id
_entity_poly.type
_entity_poly.pdbx_seq_one_letter_code
_entity_poly.pdbx_strand_id
1 'polypeptide(L)'
;RIVRGRMPTMEIVNERFARNFRIGLFNFIRRSPEISVGTVSVQRYSAFLRELAVPTNFNIVAIRPLRGSGLIVCEPSLVFGIIDTLYGGVGKFQTRIEGRDFSPTEQRVINRLVDVICAEYKKAWQGIYPLELEYQRSEMQPQFANIATPSEIVVSTAFQLEIGDLSGAIHVCMPYATLEPIRDVLYLSLIHI
;
A
#
# COMPACT_ATOMS: atom_id res chain seq x y z
N ARG A 1 20.94 12.76 1.77
CA ARG A 1 21.06 13.10 0.35
C ARG A 1 19.76 12.86 -0.38
N ILE A 2 19.36 13.81 -1.18
CA ILE A 2 18.11 13.72 -1.93
C ILE A 2 18.27 12.69 -3.05
N VAL A 3 17.28 11.83 -3.16
CA VAL A 3 17.20 10.85 -4.25
C VAL A 3 16.86 11.56 -5.55
N ARG A 4 17.56 11.21 -6.60
CA ARG A 4 17.33 11.80 -7.91
C ARG A 4 17.15 10.72 -8.95
N GLY A 5 16.30 11.02 -9.94
CA GLY A 5 16.08 10.13 -11.05
C GLY A 5 15.20 8.96 -10.70
N ARG A 6 15.14 8.02 -11.60
CA ARG A 6 14.24 6.88 -11.50
C ARG A 6 14.82 5.83 -10.57
N MET A 7 13.91 5.04 -10.03
CA MET A 7 14.26 3.83 -9.28
C MET A 7 13.80 2.62 -10.09
N PRO A 8 14.63 2.11 -10.99
CA PRO A 8 14.19 1.04 -11.91
C PRO A 8 13.68 -0.21 -11.18
N THR A 9 14.36 -0.57 -10.09
CA THR A 9 13.96 -1.74 -9.32
C THR A 9 12.57 -1.57 -8.72
N MET A 10 12.31 -0.39 -8.15
CA MET A 10 11.00 -0.13 -7.57
C MET A 10 9.92 -0.16 -8.64
N GLU A 11 10.21 0.34 -9.83
CA GLU A 11 9.25 0.30 -10.93
C GLU A 11 8.93 -1.13 -11.33
N ILE A 12 9.95 -2.00 -11.38
CA ILE A 12 9.74 -3.43 -11.69
C ILE A 12 8.91 -4.10 -10.60
N VAL A 13 9.24 -3.84 -9.34
CA VAL A 13 8.50 -4.42 -8.22
C VAL A 13 7.04 -4.00 -8.27
N ASN A 14 6.79 -2.73 -8.55
CA ASN A 14 5.41 -2.22 -8.60
C ASN A 14 4.61 -2.87 -9.72
N GLU A 15 5.22 -3.09 -10.89
CA GLU A 15 4.54 -3.77 -12.00
C GLU A 15 4.26 -5.23 -11.66
N ARG A 16 5.24 -5.91 -11.04
CA ARG A 16 5.05 -7.28 -10.60
C ARG A 16 3.95 -7.37 -9.54
N PHE A 17 3.96 -6.44 -8.60
CA PHE A 17 2.96 -6.41 -7.55
C PHE A 17 1.56 -6.24 -8.14
N ALA A 18 1.38 -5.30 -9.05
CA ALA A 18 0.08 -5.06 -9.66
C ALA A 18 -0.45 -6.32 -10.36
N ARG A 19 0.43 -7.01 -11.08
CA ARG A 19 0.08 -8.25 -11.78
C ARG A 19 -0.35 -9.34 -10.81
N ASN A 20 0.46 -9.54 -9.76
CA ASN A 20 0.21 -10.59 -8.78
C ASN A 20 -1.02 -10.25 -7.92
N PHE A 21 -1.14 -8.99 -7.55
CA PHE A 21 -2.22 -8.55 -6.68
C PHE A 21 -3.58 -8.69 -7.37
N ARG A 22 -3.64 -8.51 -8.69
CA ARG A 22 -4.90 -8.71 -9.41
C ARG A 22 -5.41 -10.12 -9.20
N ILE A 23 -4.52 -11.11 -9.25
CA ILE A 23 -4.89 -12.50 -9.04
C ILE A 23 -5.25 -12.75 -7.58
N GLY A 24 -4.43 -12.25 -6.65
CA GLY A 24 -4.68 -12.41 -5.23
C GLY A 24 -6.01 -11.79 -4.79
N LEU A 25 -6.30 -10.62 -5.32
CA LEU A 25 -7.54 -9.93 -4.98
C LEU A 25 -8.74 -10.68 -5.58
N PHE A 26 -8.63 -11.19 -6.81
CA PHE A 26 -9.68 -12.01 -7.41
C PHE A 26 -9.97 -13.23 -6.52
N ASN A 27 -8.94 -13.89 -6.05
CA ASN A 27 -9.13 -15.06 -5.19
C ASN A 27 -9.83 -14.69 -3.87
N PHE A 28 -9.64 -13.47 -3.40
CA PHE A 28 -10.24 -13.01 -2.16
C PHE A 28 -11.69 -12.57 -2.35
N ILE A 29 -11.97 -11.72 -3.33
CA ILE A 29 -13.30 -11.12 -3.47
C ILE A 29 -14.12 -11.66 -4.65
N ARG A 30 -13.51 -12.51 -5.48
CA ARG A 30 -14.15 -13.13 -6.66
C ARG A 30 -14.62 -12.12 -7.68
N ARG A 31 -13.95 -10.97 -7.74
CA ARG A 31 -14.17 -9.95 -8.76
C ARG A 31 -12.81 -9.58 -9.33
N SER A 32 -12.75 -9.38 -10.65
CA SER A 32 -11.50 -9.02 -11.31
C SER A 32 -11.27 -7.53 -11.24
N PRO A 33 -10.21 -7.09 -10.59
CA PRO A 33 -9.88 -5.68 -10.58
C PRO A 33 -9.07 -5.29 -11.81
N GLU A 34 -9.18 -4.02 -12.20
CA GLU A 34 -8.21 -3.39 -13.08
C GLU A 34 -7.30 -2.53 -12.21
N ILE A 35 -6.01 -2.67 -12.38
CA ILE A 35 -5.04 -1.99 -11.54
C ILE A 35 -4.11 -1.16 -12.41
N SER A 36 -4.05 0.14 -12.14
CA SER A 36 -3.12 1.06 -12.79
C SER A 36 -2.03 1.42 -11.80
N VAL A 37 -0.78 1.37 -12.25
CA VAL A 37 0.37 1.66 -11.41
C VAL A 37 0.77 3.12 -11.60
N GLY A 38 0.82 3.87 -10.50
CA GLY A 38 1.29 5.26 -10.53
C GLY A 38 2.80 5.34 -10.59
N THR A 39 3.30 6.55 -10.76
CA THR A 39 4.75 6.78 -10.76
C THR A 39 5.28 6.68 -9.33
N VAL A 40 6.55 6.30 -9.22
CA VAL A 40 7.24 6.30 -7.94
C VAL A 40 7.45 7.75 -7.52
N SER A 41 6.99 8.11 -6.33
CA SER A 41 7.08 9.46 -5.81
C SER A 41 8.09 9.50 -4.67
N VAL A 42 8.95 10.52 -4.67
CA VAL A 42 9.95 10.72 -3.63
C VAL A 42 9.73 12.11 -3.09
N GLN A 43 9.26 12.20 -1.85
CA GLN A 43 8.85 13.47 -1.26
C GLN A 43 8.92 13.39 0.26
N ARG A 44 8.73 14.54 0.92
CA ARG A 44 8.66 14.56 2.38
C ARG A 44 7.41 13.83 2.85
N TYR A 45 7.50 13.21 4.02
CA TYR A 45 6.36 12.50 4.59
C TYR A 45 5.15 13.43 4.76
N SER A 46 5.39 14.68 5.18
CA SER A 46 4.30 15.65 5.32
C SER A 46 3.58 15.89 3.99
N ALA A 47 4.33 15.93 2.88
CA ALA A 47 3.73 16.13 1.57
C ALA A 47 2.91 14.90 1.16
N PHE A 48 3.41 13.71 1.44
CA PHE A 48 2.67 12.47 1.18
C PHE A 48 1.34 12.48 1.93
N LEU A 49 1.37 12.82 3.22
CA LEU A 49 0.14 12.81 4.03
C LEU A 49 -0.88 13.84 3.55
N ARG A 50 -0.42 14.98 3.04
CA ARG A 50 -1.34 16.01 2.54
C ARG A 50 -2.12 15.58 1.31
N GLU A 51 -1.63 14.59 0.57
CA GLU A 51 -2.32 14.08 -0.61
C GLU A 51 -3.46 13.15 -0.27
N LEU A 52 -3.55 12.72 0.98
CA LEU A 52 -4.53 11.73 1.40
C LEU A 52 -5.74 12.41 2.01
N ALA A 53 -6.93 11.89 1.70
CA ALA A 53 -8.13 12.28 2.43
C ALA A 53 -8.06 11.70 3.83
N VAL A 54 -8.53 12.45 4.83
CA VAL A 54 -8.47 12.04 6.23
C VAL A 54 -9.87 12.12 6.79
N PRO A 55 -10.32 11.13 7.57
CA PRO A 55 -9.63 9.90 7.95
C PRO A 55 -9.50 8.91 6.80
N THR A 56 -8.55 8.00 6.94
CA THR A 56 -8.36 6.96 5.94
C THR A 56 -7.83 5.69 6.64
N ASN A 57 -7.60 4.64 5.90
CA ASN A 57 -7.13 3.39 6.49
C ASN A 57 -5.62 3.31 6.35
N PHE A 58 -4.91 3.60 7.44
CA PHE A 58 -3.45 3.46 7.53
C PHE A 58 -3.13 2.10 8.12
N ASN A 59 -2.37 1.29 7.40
CA ASN A 59 -1.90 0.01 7.92
C ASN A 59 -0.39 0.12 8.09
N ILE A 60 0.06 0.07 9.32
CA ILE A 60 1.48 0.16 9.65
C ILE A 60 2.08 -1.23 9.50
N VAL A 61 3.17 -1.31 8.73
CA VAL A 61 3.85 -2.57 8.45
C VAL A 61 5.32 -2.44 8.80
N ALA A 62 5.92 -3.51 9.33
CA ALA A 62 7.37 -3.56 9.48
C ALA A 62 7.96 -3.97 8.13
N ILE A 63 9.11 -3.39 7.80
CA ILE A 63 9.78 -3.66 6.52
C ILE A 63 10.96 -4.58 6.81
N ARG A 64 10.78 -5.89 6.59
CA ARG A 64 11.79 -6.89 6.92
C ARG A 64 12.61 -7.25 5.69
N PRO A 65 13.90 -7.60 5.82
CA PRO A 65 14.70 -7.63 7.05
C PRO A 65 15.29 -6.28 7.42
N LEU A 66 14.86 -5.22 6.77
CA LEU A 66 15.37 -3.87 7.04
C LEU A 66 14.81 -3.35 8.35
N ARG A 67 15.29 -2.18 8.78
CA ARG A 67 14.81 -1.55 10.00
C ARG A 67 13.86 -0.43 9.63
N GLY A 68 12.70 -0.41 10.25
CA GLY A 68 11.74 0.65 10.05
C GLY A 68 10.37 0.12 9.71
N SER A 69 9.45 1.06 9.60
CA SER A 69 8.06 0.77 9.29
C SER A 69 7.64 1.54 8.05
N GLY A 70 6.68 0.97 7.34
CA GLY A 70 6.06 1.62 6.20
C GLY A 70 4.56 1.65 6.37
N LEU A 71 3.88 2.12 5.33
CA LEU A 71 2.43 2.21 5.32
C LEU A 71 1.87 1.53 4.08
N ILE A 72 0.77 0.81 4.29
CA ILE A 72 -0.16 0.46 3.22
C ILE A 72 -1.41 1.26 3.52
N VAL A 73 -1.73 2.24 2.66
CA VAL A 73 -2.90 3.09 2.86
C VAL A 73 -3.97 2.66 1.87
N CYS A 74 -5.15 2.32 2.39
CA CYS A 74 -6.28 1.94 1.56
C CYS A 74 -7.34 3.04 1.68
N GLU A 75 -7.76 3.59 0.54
CA GLU A 75 -8.79 4.62 0.57
C GLU A 75 -10.10 4.04 1.11
N PRO A 76 -10.84 4.81 1.92
CA PRO A 76 -12.05 4.30 2.56
C PRO A 76 -13.09 3.78 1.57
N SER A 77 -13.25 4.43 0.43
CA SER A 77 -14.20 3.96 -0.59
C SER A 77 -13.88 2.55 -1.04
N LEU A 78 -12.58 2.25 -1.18
CA LEU A 78 -12.14 0.91 -1.57
C LEU A 78 -12.42 -0.09 -0.46
N VAL A 79 -12.10 0.26 0.77
CA VAL A 79 -12.32 -0.64 1.92
C VAL A 79 -13.80 -1.00 2.05
N PHE A 80 -14.66 0.01 2.08
CA PHE A 80 -16.09 -0.24 2.26
C PHE A 80 -16.71 -0.92 1.04
N GLY A 81 -16.19 -0.63 -0.16
CA GLY A 81 -16.64 -1.31 -1.37
C GLY A 81 -16.30 -2.80 -1.36
N ILE A 82 -15.10 -3.14 -0.88
CA ILE A 82 -14.69 -4.55 -0.75
C ILE A 82 -15.56 -5.25 0.28
N ILE A 83 -15.79 -4.59 1.42
CA ILE A 83 -16.66 -5.15 2.46
C ILE A 83 -18.06 -5.42 1.89
N ASP A 84 -18.61 -4.44 1.19
CA ASP A 84 -19.93 -4.59 0.58
C ASP A 84 -19.96 -5.75 -0.41
N THR A 85 -18.93 -5.87 -1.24
CA THR A 85 -18.82 -6.96 -2.20
C THR A 85 -18.82 -8.33 -1.51
N LEU A 86 -18.09 -8.45 -0.41
CA LEU A 86 -18.00 -9.70 0.33
C LEU A 86 -19.31 -10.07 0.99
N TYR A 87 -20.16 -9.10 1.31
CA TYR A 87 -21.43 -9.33 1.98
C TYR A 87 -22.62 -9.19 1.04
N GLY A 88 -22.42 -9.38 -0.25
CA GLY A 88 -23.51 -9.51 -1.19
C GLY A 88 -23.80 -8.31 -2.07
N GLY A 89 -23.09 -7.21 -1.87
CA GLY A 89 -23.25 -6.04 -2.74
C GLY A 89 -24.58 -5.33 -2.59
N VAL A 90 -25.14 -5.30 -1.36
CA VAL A 90 -26.43 -4.68 -1.13
C VAL A 90 -26.35 -3.27 -0.57
N GLY A 91 -25.15 -2.70 -0.49
CA GLY A 91 -24.97 -1.34 -0.02
C GLY A 91 -25.08 -1.18 1.48
N LYS A 92 -25.01 -2.27 2.26
CA LYS A 92 -25.11 -2.19 3.73
C LYS A 92 -23.98 -1.44 4.37
N PHE A 93 -22.81 -1.46 3.74
CA PHE A 93 -21.60 -0.88 4.30
C PHE A 93 -21.26 0.40 3.54
N GLN A 94 -22.22 1.28 3.42
CA GLN A 94 -22.00 2.59 2.80
C GLN A 94 -20.89 3.31 3.53
N THR A 95 -20.13 4.08 2.78
CA THR A 95 -19.02 4.82 3.34
C THR A 95 -19.47 5.75 4.45
N ARG A 96 -18.92 5.54 5.61
CA ARG A 96 -19.26 6.32 6.77
C ARG A 96 -18.01 6.59 7.58
N ILE A 97 -17.21 7.54 7.13
CA ILE A 97 -15.97 7.84 7.81
C ILE A 97 -16.20 9.08 8.65
N GLU A 98 -16.89 8.94 9.73
CA GLU A 98 -17.22 10.07 10.57
C GLU A 98 -16.42 10.07 11.87
N GLY A 99 -15.17 9.72 11.76
CA GLY A 99 -14.27 9.76 12.89
C GLY A 99 -14.34 8.55 13.80
N ARG A 100 -15.19 7.59 13.52
CA ARG A 100 -15.27 6.36 14.31
C ARG A 100 -14.26 5.34 13.84
N ASP A 101 -13.86 4.46 14.74
CA ASP A 101 -12.98 3.34 14.40
C ASP A 101 -13.71 2.31 13.55
N PHE A 102 -12.95 1.49 12.87
CA PHE A 102 -13.51 0.37 12.14
C PHE A 102 -14.12 -0.64 13.13
N SER A 103 -15.28 -1.19 12.78
CA SER A 103 -15.89 -2.24 13.56
C SER A 103 -15.02 -3.50 13.51
N PRO A 104 -15.24 -4.46 14.46
CA PRO A 104 -14.48 -5.72 14.40
C PRO A 104 -14.65 -6.46 13.08
N THR A 105 -15.84 -6.44 12.49
CA THR A 105 -16.07 -7.08 11.20
C THR A 105 -15.29 -6.37 10.09
N GLU A 106 -15.34 -5.04 10.08
CA GLU A 106 -14.59 -4.24 9.11
C GLU A 106 -13.10 -4.49 9.27
N GLN A 107 -12.60 -4.52 10.50
CA GLN A 107 -11.19 -4.75 10.74
C GLN A 107 -10.74 -6.15 10.28
N ARG A 108 -11.59 -7.15 10.41
CA ARG A 108 -11.26 -8.49 9.91
C ARG A 108 -11.09 -8.49 8.39
N VAL A 109 -11.96 -7.78 7.68
CA VAL A 109 -11.83 -7.68 6.23
C VAL A 109 -10.56 -6.92 5.85
N ILE A 110 -10.28 -5.83 6.56
CA ILE A 110 -9.04 -5.06 6.34
C ILE A 110 -7.83 -5.95 6.55
N ASN A 111 -7.81 -6.74 7.62
CA ASN A 111 -6.67 -7.62 7.90
C ASN A 111 -6.46 -8.63 6.77
N ARG A 112 -7.54 -9.18 6.22
CA ARG A 112 -7.43 -10.12 5.10
C ARG A 112 -6.95 -9.43 3.84
N LEU A 113 -7.42 -8.21 3.58
CA LEU A 113 -6.96 -7.43 2.44
C LEU A 113 -5.47 -7.14 2.57
N VAL A 114 -5.03 -6.70 3.75
CA VAL A 114 -3.62 -6.41 3.99
C VAL A 114 -2.77 -7.66 3.85
N ASP A 115 -3.27 -8.81 4.31
CA ASP A 115 -2.57 -10.08 4.13
C ASP A 115 -2.35 -10.39 2.64
N VAL A 116 -3.35 -10.17 1.81
CA VAL A 116 -3.21 -10.38 0.37
C VAL A 116 -2.16 -9.42 -0.21
N ILE A 117 -2.24 -8.16 0.19
CA ILE A 117 -1.26 -7.15 -0.28
C ILE A 117 0.15 -7.56 0.11
N CYS A 118 0.36 -7.92 1.37
CA CYS A 118 1.69 -8.28 1.86
C CYS A 118 2.23 -9.53 1.15
N ALA A 119 1.38 -10.54 0.94
CA ALA A 119 1.79 -11.76 0.27
C ALA A 119 2.23 -11.49 -1.17
N GLU A 120 1.45 -10.69 -1.90
CA GLU A 120 1.77 -10.39 -3.29
C GLU A 120 2.95 -9.44 -3.41
N TYR A 121 3.13 -8.55 -2.45
CA TYR A 121 4.28 -7.65 -2.44
C TYR A 121 5.58 -8.43 -2.21
N LYS A 122 5.55 -9.39 -1.29
CA LYS A 122 6.71 -10.27 -1.07
C LYS A 122 7.10 -11.01 -2.35
N LYS A 123 6.12 -11.52 -3.08
CA LYS A 123 6.37 -12.20 -4.35
C LYS A 123 6.98 -11.26 -5.38
N ALA A 124 6.57 -9.99 -5.37
CA ALA A 124 7.09 -9.02 -6.33
C ALA A 124 8.59 -8.77 -6.16
N TRP A 125 9.11 -8.94 -4.96
CA TRP A 125 10.53 -8.78 -4.67
C TRP A 125 11.36 -10.04 -4.91
N GLN A 126 10.74 -11.19 -5.19
CA GLN A 126 11.47 -12.44 -5.36
C GLN A 126 12.50 -12.33 -6.49
N GLY A 127 13.70 -12.84 -6.22
CA GLY A 127 14.79 -12.78 -7.17
C GLY A 127 15.55 -11.46 -7.17
N ILE A 128 15.09 -10.48 -6.39
CA ILE A 128 15.72 -9.16 -6.30
C ILE A 128 16.33 -8.95 -4.91
N TYR A 129 15.51 -9.01 -3.89
CA TYR A 129 15.92 -8.83 -2.51
C TYR A 129 14.82 -9.43 -1.64
N PRO A 130 15.14 -10.07 -0.51
CA PRO A 130 14.11 -10.73 0.31
C PRO A 130 13.34 -9.74 1.19
N LEU A 131 12.76 -8.74 0.57
CA LEU A 131 11.98 -7.72 1.28
C LEU A 131 10.55 -8.19 1.46
N GLU A 132 10.02 -8.03 2.66
CA GLU A 132 8.62 -8.32 2.92
C GLU A 132 8.06 -7.33 3.93
N LEU A 133 6.75 -7.15 3.87
CA LEU A 133 6.03 -6.29 4.77
C LEU A 133 5.28 -7.15 5.77
N GLU A 134 5.38 -6.78 7.05
CA GLU A 134 4.72 -7.53 8.12
C GLU A 134 3.72 -6.61 8.81
N TYR A 135 2.45 -6.97 8.75
CA TYR A 135 1.38 -6.14 9.30
C TYR A 135 1.53 -5.99 10.81
N GLN A 136 1.38 -4.76 11.30
CA GLN A 136 1.48 -4.44 12.72
C GLN A 136 0.12 -4.03 13.29
N ARG A 137 -0.49 -3.02 12.70
CA ARG A 137 -1.78 -2.49 13.19
C ARG A 137 -2.38 -1.52 12.17
N SER A 138 -3.65 -1.19 12.37
CA SER A 138 -4.37 -0.20 11.56
C SER A 138 -4.70 1.03 12.39
N GLU A 139 -4.63 2.20 11.74
CA GLU A 139 -4.98 3.49 12.34
C GLU A 139 -5.82 4.27 11.33
N MET A 140 -6.59 5.23 11.81
CA MET A 140 -7.42 6.05 10.92
C MET A 140 -6.91 7.48 10.79
N GLN A 141 -6.05 7.92 11.70
CA GLN A 141 -5.56 9.29 11.72
C GLN A 141 -4.05 9.31 11.53
N PRO A 142 -3.53 10.26 10.75
CA PRO A 142 -2.10 10.29 10.43
C PRO A 142 -1.22 10.48 11.65
N GLN A 143 -1.72 11.13 12.72
CA GLN A 143 -0.90 11.32 13.92
C GLN A 143 -0.56 10.01 14.61
N PHE A 144 -1.25 8.92 14.27
CA PHE A 144 -0.95 7.60 14.83
C PHE A 144 -0.18 6.71 13.85
N ALA A 145 0.18 7.25 12.70
CA ALA A 145 0.92 6.51 11.66
C ALA A 145 2.35 7.08 11.52
N ASN A 146 3.10 7.03 12.60
CA ASN A 146 4.40 7.70 12.70
C ASN A 146 5.53 6.80 12.17
N ILE A 147 5.58 6.63 10.85
CA ILE A 147 6.67 5.86 10.22
C ILE A 147 7.90 6.72 9.96
N ALA A 148 7.74 8.03 10.01
CA ALA A 148 8.80 8.99 9.71
C ALA A 148 8.42 10.33 10.33
N THR A 149 9.41 11.21 10.52
CA THR A 149 9.11 12.60 10.88
C THR A 149 8.59 13.34 9.66
N PRO A 150 7.89 14.47 9.85
CA PRO A 150 7.30 15.20 8.70
C PRO A 150 8.29 15.60 7.62
N SER A 151 9.54 15.86 7.97
CA SER A 151 10.55 16.32 7.00
C SER A 151 11.34 15.19 6.37
N GLU A 152 11.20 13.96 6.87
CA GLU A 152 11.92 12.82 6.30
C GLU A 152 11.36 12.46 4.93
N ILE A 153 12.23 11.97 4.07
CA ILE A 153 11.85 11.58 2.70
C ILE A 153 11.24 10.19 2.70
N VAL A 154 10.15 10.05 1.98
CA VAL A 154 9.51 8.74 1.78
C VAL A 154 9.42 8.45 0.29
N VAL A 155 9.34 7.16 -0.02
CA VAL A 155 9.16 6.64 -1.37
C VAL A 155 7.79 5.99 -1.40
N SER A 156 6.93 6.43 -2.31
CA SER A 156 5.57 5.91 -2.36
C SER A 156 5.10 5.67 -3.78
N THR A 157 4.16 4.76 -3.92
CA THR A 157 3.48 4.49 -5.18
C THR A 157 2.00 4.31 -4.89
N ALA A 158 1.15 4.90 -5.72
CA ALA A 158 -0.28 4.70 -5.66
C ALA A 158 -0.69 3.69 -6.73
N PHE A 159 -1.56 2.77 -6.35
CA PHE A 159 -2.13 1.77 -7.25
C PHE A 159 -3.62 2.05 -7.31
N GLN A 160 -4.11 2.44 -8.48
CA GLN A 160 -5.52 2.75 -8.65
C GLN A 160 -6.26 1.47 -9.04
N LEU A 161 -7.29 1.12 -8.28
CA LEU A 161 -8.08 -0.08 -8.50
C LEU A 161 -9.46 0.29 -8.99
N GLU A 162 -9.96 -0.49 -9.96
CA GLU A 162 -11.34 -0.39 -10.42
C GLU A 162 -11.94 -1.79 -10.43
N ILE A 163 -13.04 -1.97 -9.71
CA ILE A 163 -13.72 -3.26 -9.56
C ILE A 163 -15.20 -3.00 -9.81
N GLY A 164 -15.63 -3.17 -11.08
CA GLY A 164 -16.97 -2.75 -11.45
C GLY A 164 -17.13 -1.24 -11.26
N ASP A 165 -18.11 -0.84 -10.47
CA ASP A 165 -18.36 0.58 -10.18
C ASP A 165 -17.52 1.08 -9.00
N LEU A 166 -16.83 0.20 -8.33
CA LEU A 166 -15.98 0.55 -7.19
C LEU A 166 -14.62 1.01 -7.68
N SER A 167 -14.13 2.12 -7.15
CA SER A 167 -12.77 2.55 -7.44
C SER A 167 -12.14 3.14 -6.19
N GLY A 168 -10.82 3.08 -6.15
CA GLY A 168 -10.06 3.65 -5.04
C GLY A 168 -8.60 3.29 -5.16
N ALA A 169 -7.78 3.95 -4.37
CA ALA A 169 -6.34 3.74 -4.44
C ALA A 169 -5.82 3.02 -3.20
N ILE A 170 -4.75 2.27 -3.43
CA ILE A 170 -3.89 1.73 -2.39
C ILE A 170 -2.54 2.42 -2.55
N HIS A 171 -1.98 2.91 -1.45
CA HIS A 171 -0.65 3.52 -1.46
C HIS A 171 0.29 2.65 -0.67
N VAL A 172 1.49 2.41 -1.20
CA VAL A 172 2.58 1.76 -0.46
C VAL A 172 3.64 2.83 -0.25
N CYS A 173 3.99 3.09 1.00
CA CYS A 173 4.89 4.18 1.36
C CYS A 173 5.96 3.67 2.32
N MET A 174 7.22 3.91 2.01
CA MET A 174 8.35 3.48 2.83
C MET A 174 9.33 4.62 3.03
N PRO A 175 9.87 4.80 4.26
CA PRO A 175 10.90 5.82 4.46
C PRO A 175 12.13 5.53 3.62
N TYR A 176 12.70 6.56 3.01
CA TYR A 176 13.93 6.38 2.25
C TYR A 176 15.06 5.87 3.16
N ALA A 177 15.10 6.36 4.41
CA ALA A 177 16.12 5.92 5.36
C ALA A 177 16.08 4.41 5.57
N THR A 178 14.90 3.80 5.55
CA THR A 178 14.75 2.35 5.67
C THR A 178 15.31 1.63 4.44
N LEU A 179 15.10 2.22 3.26
CA LEU A 179 15.54 1.60 1.99
C LEU A 179 17.01 1.88 1.66
N GLU A 180 17.62 2.87 2.30
CA GLU A 180 18.96 3.31 1.95
C GLU A 180 20.00 2.19 2.00
N PRO A 181 19.97 1.25 2.96
CA PRO A 181 20.94 0.16 2.97
C PRO A 181 20.92 -0.71 1.72
N ILE A 182 19.81 -0.72 0.98
CA ILE A 182 19.71 -1.48 -0.28
C ILE A 182 19.64 -0.56 -1.49
N ARG A 183 20.16 0.67 -1.38
CA ARG A 183 20.06 1.61 -2.50
C ARG A 183 20.72 1.10 -3.77
N ASP A 184 21.77 0.29 -3.65
CA ASP A 184 22.41 -0.27 -4.82
C ASP A 184 21.46 -1.18 -5.59
N VAL A 185 20.62 -1.92 -4.87
CA VAL A 185 19.59 -2.76 -5.49
C VAL A 185 18.54 -1.88 -6.16
N LEU A 186 18.16 -0.78 -5.53
CA LEU A 186 17.08 0.11 -6.04
C LEU A 186 17.46 0.79 -7.35
N TYR A 187 18.74 1.04 -7.57
CA TYR A 187 19.21 1.77 -8.74
C TYR A 187 19.91 0.90 -9.77
N LEU A 188 19.77 -0.43 -9.66
CA LEU A 188 20.31 -1.33 -10.66
C LEU A 188 19.65 -1.05 -12.02
N SER A 189 20.47 -1.12 -13.06
CA SER A 189 19.97 -1.06 -14.42
C SER A 189 19.07 -2.26 -14.69
N LEU A 190 18.06 -2.08 -15.54
CA LEU A 190 17.21 -3.18 -15.98
C LEU A 190 17.99 -4.31 -16.61
N ILE A 191 19.14 -3.99 -17.20
CA ILE A 191 20.00 -4.99 -17.84
C ILE A 191 20.55 -5.97 -16.81
N HIS A 192 20.71 -5.52 -15.56
CA HIS A 192 21.35 -6.30 -14.51
C HIS A 192 20.34 -7.02 -13.62
N ILE A 193 19.08 -6.86 -13.90
CA ILE A 193 18.02 -7.53 -13.17
C ILE A 193 17.46 -8.67 -14.02
#